data_11d150c94718bf6a52dd888e69fb3c11
#
_entry.id   11d150c94718bf6a52dd888e69fb3c11
#
_cell.length_a   1.000
_cell.length_b   1.000
_cell.length_c   1.000
_cell.angle_alpha   90.00
_cell.angle_beta   90.00
_cell.angle_gamma   90.00
#
_symmetry.space_group_name_H-M   'P 1'
#
loop_
_entity.id
_entity.type
_entity.pdbx_description
1 polymer ?
#
loop_
_entity_poly.entity_id
_entity_poly.type
_entity_poly.pdbx_seq_one_letter_code
_entity_poly.pdbx_strand_id
1 'polypeptide(L)'
;MRRVRALVALFLVALALAGCTLVPTSKAPQVIGPKQVGLGLLGKTIPGTKNGRVTFISQPIIIVDATGHLAALSRIVPAPPVLESVLRQLIIGPTKIESFAGYTSALPQSLNILSASFRSGVGYIDLGSSLSKLSRSQEILAVGQLVLTSRDVGITLGIAVRGVEINVAGVTQDSPIPGGRNAVLVTYADFQRLLNS
;
A
#
# COMPACT_ATOMS: atom_id res chain seq x y z
N MET A 1 -0.69 9.23 -72.79
CA MET A 1 -1.23 8.99 -71.46
C MET A 1 -0.40 8.03 -70.58
N ARG A 2 0.35 7.05 -71.10
CA ARG A 2 1.17 6.13 -70.31
C ARG A 2 2.38 6.78 -69.66
N ARG A 3 3.04 7.75 -70.29
CA ARG A 3 4.26 8.43 -69.78
C ARG A 3 4.01 9.36 -68.61
N VAL A 4 2.80 10.01 -68.57
CA VAL A 4 2.44 10.89 -67.43
C VAL A 4 2.15 10.08 -66.16
N ARG A 5 1.55 8.90 -66.29
CA ARG A 5 1.30 8.00 -65.15
C ARG A 5 2.59 7.45 -64.52
N ALA A 6 3.63 7.24 -65.34
CA ALA A 6 4.92 6.77 -64.85
C ALA A 6 5.68 7.87 -64.07
N LEU A 7 5.59 9.12 -64.48
CA LEU A 7 6.18 10.27 -63.78
C LEU A 7 5.51 10.58 -62.45
N VAL A 8 4.18 10.45 -62.38
CA VAL A 8 3.45 10.64 -61.11
C VAL A 8 3.75 9.53 -60.10
N ALA A 9 3.89 8.29 -60.54
CA ALA A 9 4.26 7.19 -59.68
C ALA A 9 5.70 7.32 -59.10
N LEU A 10 6.63 7.83 -59.91
CA LEU A 10 8.03 8.06 -59.49
C LEU A 10 8.12 9.19 -58.46
N PHE A 11 7.28 10.23 -58.60
CA PHE A 11 7.25 11.37 -57.66
C PHE A 11 6.64 10.99 -56.30
N LEU A 12 5.64 10.11 -56.28
CA LEU A 12 5.04 9.59 -55.04
C LEU A 12 5.97 8.68 -54.27
N VAL A 13 6.81 7.89 -54.93
CA VAL A 13 7.82 7.03 -54.28
C VAL A 13 8.97 7.87 -53.68
N ALA A 14 9.35 8.98 -54.34
CA ALA A 14 10.38 9.89 -53.84
C ALA A 14 9.93 10.65 -52.57
N LEU A 15 8.63 10.97 -52.42
CA LEU A 15 8.09 11.63 -51.23
C LEU A 15 8.01 10.69 -49.99
N ALA A 16 7.87 9.39 -50.23
CA ALA A 16 7.80 8.40 -49.13
C ALA A 16 9.16 8.12 -48.46
N LEU A 17 10.28 8.46 -49.09
CA LEU A 17 11.63 8.22 -48.52
C LEU A 17 12.20 9.44 -47.78
N ALA A 18 11.54 10.59 -47.78
CA ALA A 18 12.02 11.80 -47.10
C ALA A 18 11.55 11.91 -45.63
N GLY A 19 10.79 10.95 -45.13
CA GLY A 19 10.09 11.01 -43.83
C GLY A 19 10.81 10.43 -42.61
N CYS A 20 12.02 9.92 -42.73
CA CYS A 20 12.66 9.19 -41.63
C CYS A 20 14.08 9.68 -41.28
N THR A 21 14.27 10.96 -40.96
CA THR A 21 15.52 11.42 -40.33
C THR A 21 15.30 12.59 -39.39
N LEU A 22 14.43 12.43 -38.41
CA LEU A 22 14.38 13.32 -37.24
C LEU A 22 14.12 12.47 -35.97
N VAL A 23 14.97 11.46 -35.75
CA VAL A 23 15.24 11.01 -34.39
C VAL A 23 16.37 11.90 -33.90
N PRO A 24 16.16 12.81 -32.94
CA PRO A 24 17.28 13.49 -32.32
C PRO A 24 18.09 12.40 -31.63
N THR A 25 19.30 12.11 -32.17
CA THR A 25 20.29 11.31 -31.49
C THR A 25 20.58 12.00 -30.19
N SER A 26 19.96 11.50 -29.15
CA SER A 26 20.02 11.98 -27.79
C SER A 26 21.45 12.08 -27.34
N LYS A 27 21.85 13.27 -26.94
CA LYS A 27 22.89 13.47 -25.95
C LYS A 27 22.73 12.43 -24.84
N ALA A 28 23.84 11.86 -24.36
CA ALA A 28 23.85 10.91 -23.25
C ALA A 28 22.85 11.32 -22.15
N PRO A 29 22.20 10.37 -21.46
CA PRO A 29 21.21 10.68 -20.45
C PRO A 29 21.84 11.65 -19.45
N GLN A 30 21.33 12.89 -19.43
CA GLN A 30 21.76 13.87 -18.44
C GLN A 30 21.12 13.47 -17.11
N VAL A 31 21.97 13.27 -16.11
CA VAL A 31 21.52 13.14 -14.74
C VAL A 31 20.89 14.48 -14.35
N ILE A 32 19.56 14.50 -14.25
CA ILE A 32 18.81 15.66 -13.79
C ILE A 32 19.12 15.82 -12.31
N GLY A 33 19.90 16.84 -11.97
CA GLY A 33 20.20 17.15 -10.58
C GLY A 33 18.94 17.53 -9.80
N PRO A 34 18.90 17.28 -8.47
CA PRO A 34 17.72 17.51 -7.62
C PRO A 34 17.19 18.95 -7.64
N LYS A 35 17.95 19.90 -8.14
CA LYS A 35 17.54 21.31 -8.31
C LYS A 35 16.74 21.60 -9.60
N GLN A 36 16.68 20.65 -10.54
CA GLN A 36 16.02 20.83 -11.84
C GLN A 36 14.65 20.16 -11.92
N VAL A 37 14.30 19.38 -10.90
CA VAL A 37 12.97 18.78 -10.78
C VAL A 37 12.07 19.79 -10.08
N GLY A 38 11.12 20.37 -10.82
CA GLY A 38 10.15 21.31 -10.23
C GLY A 38 9.43 20.64 -9.06
N LEU A 39 9.41 21.31 -7.89
CA LEU A 39 8.85 20.83 -6.62
C LEU A 39 7.39 20.33 -6.68
N GLY A 40 6.69 20.51 -7.81
CA GLY A 40 5.32 20.02 -8.00
C GLY A 40 5.20 18.59 -8.52
N LEU A 41 6.29 17.94 -8.96
CA LEU A 41 6.27 16.57 -9.50
C LEU A 41 6.68 15.52 -8.47
N LEU A 42 7.33 15.93 -7.41
CA LEU A 42 7.60 15.08 -6.24
C LEU A 42 6.49 15.37 -5.23
N GLY A 43 5.46 14.55 -5.21
CA GLY A 43 4.31 14.73 -4.34
C GLY A 43 4.67 15.14 -2.92
N LYS A 44 3.80 15.95 -2.32
CA LYS A 44 3.75 16.44 -0.93
C LYS A 44 5.01 16.18 -0.10
N THR A 45 5.83 17.22 0.07
CA THR A 45 6.96 17.26 1.01
C THR A 45 6.51 16.73 2.37
N ILE A 46 7.12 15.65 2.83
CA ILE A 46 6.91 15.15 4.20
C ILE A 46 7.42 16.21 5.16
N PRO A 47 6.56 16.80 6.02
CA PRO A 47 7.03 17.80 6.98
C PRO A 47 7.99 17.12 7.97
N GLY A 48 9.24 17.55 8.01
CA GLY A 48 10.21 17.11 9.01
C GLY A 48 11.64 16.83 8.51
N THR A 49 11.89 16.84 7.22
CA THR A 49 13.23 16.53 6.70
C THR A 49 14.09 17.80 6.59
N LYS A 50 14.65 18.24 7.68
CA LYS A 50 15.87 19.08 7.65
C LYS A 50 17.00 18.15 7.20
N ASN A 51 17.50 18.31 5.98
CA ASN A 51 18.66 17.60 5.37
C ASN A 51 18.44 16.31 4.59
N GLY A 52 17.24 16.01 4.06
CA GLY A 52 17.09 14.97 3.02
C GLY A 52 17.40 13.52 3.42
N ARG A 53 17.77 13.24 4.67
CA ARG A 53 17.99 11.88 5.16
C ARG A 53 16.67 11.28 5.64
N VAL A 54 16.18 10.30 4.92
CA VAL A 54 15.07 9.45 5.39
C VAL A 54 15.67 8.47 6.40
N THR A 55 15.22 8.54 7.66
CA THR A 55 15.54 7.54 8.68
C THR A 55 14.58 6.38 8.53
N PHE A 56 15.07 5.15 8.68
CA PHE A 56 14.25 3.94 8.64
C PHE A 56 14.21 3.29 10.01
N ILE A 57 13.08 2.68 10.35
CA ILE A 57 12.88 1.94 11.59
C ILE A 57 12.31 0.56 11.29
N SER A 58 12.50 -0.36 12.23
CA SER A 58 11.83 -1.66 12.23
C SER A 58 10.44 -1.49 12.86
N GLN A 59 9.40 -1.76 12.08
CA GLN A 59 8.00 -1.65 12.50
C GLN A 59 7.35 -3.03 12.49
N PRO A 60 6.78 -3.49 13.63
CA PRO A 60 5.99 -4.70 13.65
C PRO A 60 4.73 -4.57 12.79
N ILE A 61 4.44 -5.61 12.04
CA ILE A 61 3.17 -5.85 11.36
C ILE A 61 2.65 -7.23 11.77
N ILE A 62 1.35 -7.40 11.80
CA ILE A 62 0.73 -8.67 12.19
C ILE A 62 0.28 -9.44 10.96
N ILE A 63 0.69 -10.70 10.86
CA ILE A 63 0.40 -11.58 9.74
C ILE A 63 -0.09 -12.94 10.27
N VAL A 64 -0.63 -13.80 9.43
CA VAL A 64 -1.08 -15.14 9.80
C VAL A 64 0.09 -16.11 9.65
N ASP A 65 0.41 -16.88 10.69
CA ASP A 65 1.46 -17.91 10.67
C ASP A 65 0.96 -19.24 10.08
N ALA A 66 1.86 -20.22 9.99
CA ALA A 66 1.56 -21.54 9.44
C ALA A 66 0.52 -22.33 10.26
N THR A 67 0.26 -21.95 11.50
CA THR A 67 -0.73 -22.59 12.40
C THR A 67 -2.08 -21.90 12.36
N GLY A 68 -2.20 -20.80 11.59
CA GLY A 68 -3.43 -20.01 11.47
C GLY A 68 -3.60 -18.97 12.58
N HIS A 69 -2.57 -18.70 13.37
CA HIS A 69 -2.57 -17.67 14.40
C HIS A 69 -1.96 -16.36 13.88
N LEU A 70 -2.25 -15.27 14.58
CA LEU A 70 -1.65 -13.97 14.30
C LEU A 70 -0.25 -13.89 14.91
N ALA A 71 0.75 -13.52 14.12
CA ALA A 71 2.14 -13.43 14.52
C ALA A 71 2.76 -12.11 14.07
N ALA A 72 3.68 -11.56 14.86
CA ALA A 72 4.38 -10.32 14.52
C ALA A 72 5.57 -10.61 13.61
N LEU A 73 5.66 -9.87 12.50
CA LEU A 73 6.84 -9.77 11.65
C LEU A 73 7.31 -8.33 11.56
N SER A 74 8.59 -8.13 11.30
CA SER A 74 9.16 -6.79 11.18
C SER A 74 9.23 -6.33 9.73
N ARG A 75 8.93 -5.05 9.50
CA ARG A 75 9.14 -4.36 8.21
C ARG A 75 9.99 -3.12 8.42
N ILE A 76 10.88 -2.86 7.50
CA ILE A 76 11.65 -1.62 7.49
C ILE A 76 10.80 -0.55 6.81
N VAL A 77 10.47 0.51 7.55
CA VAL A 77 9.63 1.61 7.07
C VAL A 77 10.28 2.95 7.36
N PRO A 78 9.94 4.03 6.60
CA PRO A 78 10.38 5.37 6.93
C PRO A 78 9.86 5.82 8.31
N ALA A 79 10.69 6.55 9.05
CA ALA A 79 10.33 7.17 10.31
C ALA A 79 9.95 8.65 10.15
N PRO A 80 8.88 9.12 10.83
CA PRO A 80 7.92 8.36 11.64
C PRO A 80 7.04 7.48 10.75
N PRO A 81 6.55 6.32 11.24
CA PRO A 81 5.71 5.44 10.45
C PRO A 81 4.36 6.10 10.17
N VAL A 82 3.89 5.99 8.93
CA VAL A 82 2.55 6.42 8.52
C VAL A 82 1.63 5.21 8.56
N LEU A 83 0.54 5.28 9.32
CA LEU A 83 -0.37 4.15 9.53
C LEU A 83 -0.81 3.51 8.20
N GLU A 84 -1.27 4.32 7.25
CA GLU A 84 -1.70 3.84 5.93
C GLU A 84 -0.60 3.06 5.21
N SER A 85 0.63 3.58 5.21
CA SER A 85 1.76 2.95 4.53
C SER A 85 2.14 1.61 5.18
N VAL A 86 2.05 1.51 6.51
CA VAL A 86 2.30 0.26 7.23
C VAL A 86 1.21 -0.76 6.95
N LEU A 87 -0.07 -0.36 6.99
CA LEU A 87 -1.18 -1.27 6.70
C LEU A 87 -1.16 -1.77 5.25
N ARG A 88 -0.67 -0.98 4.30
CA ARG A 88 -0.47 -1.44 2.92
C ARG A 88 0.51 -2.60 2.82
N GLN A 89 1.49 -2.72 3.75
CA GLN A 89 2.39 -3.88 3.80
C GLN A 89 1.65 -5.19 4.09
N LEU A 90 0.54 -5.14 4.82
CA LEU A 90 -0.32 -6.31 5.08
C LEU A 90 -1.00 -6.80 3.79
N ILE A 91 -1.41 -5.88 2.91
CA ILE A 91 -2.03 -6.20 1.62
C ILE A 91 -0.99 -6.77 0.64
N ILE A 92 0.21 -6.22 0.63
CA ILE A 92 1.35 -6.79 -0.12
C ILE A 92 1.61 -8.22 0.36
N GLY A 93 1.40 -8.48 1.64
CA GLY A 93 1.50 -9.80 2.25
C GLY A 93 2.94 -10.22 2.58
N PRO A 94 3.16 -11.52 2.80
CA PRO A 94 4.46 -12.07 3.15
C PRO A 94 5.44 -12.00 1.98
N THR A 95 6.72 -11.85 2.30
CA THR A 95 7.82 -12.05 1.35
C THR A 95 7.88 -13.51 0.91
N LYS A 96 8.63 -13.80 -0.16
CA LYS A 96 8.82 -15.18 -0.63
C LYS A 96 9.36 -16.09 0.49
N ILE A 97 10.32 -15.63 1.27
CA ILE A 97 10.91 -16.39 2.38
C ILE A 97 9.86 -16.68 3.46
N GLU A 98 9.08 -15.69 3.84
CA GLU A 98 8.01 -15.83 4.82
C GLU A 98 6.90 -16.75 4.31
N SER A 99 6.53 -16.68 3.03
CA SER A 99 5.57 -17.60 2.41
C SER A 99 6.08 -19.05 2.42
N PHE A 100 7.37 -19.28 2.18
CA PHE A 100 7.96 -20.61 2.33
C PHE A 100 7.95 -21.11 3.78
N ALA A 101 8.02 -20.20 4.75
CA ALA A 101 7.85 -20.51 6.17
C ALA A 101 6.38 -20.68 6.60
N GLY A 102 5.43 -20.59 5.66
CA GLY A 102 4.01 -20.81 5.89
C GLY A 102 3.22 -19.56 6.32
N TYR A 103 3.85 -18.37 6.33
CA TYR A 103 3.12 -17.14 6.64
C TYR A 103 2.21 -16.74 5.48
N THR A 104 1.02 -16.23 5.83
CA THR A 104 0.01 -15.77 4.86
C THR A 104 -0.63 -14.47 5.33
N SER A 105 -1.34 -13.76 4.46
CA SER A 105 -2.20 -12.64 4.83
C SER A 105 -3.66 -13.03 4.68
N ALA A 106 -4.49 -12.72 5.65
CA ALA A 106 -5.94 -12.87 5.55
C ALA A 106 -6.58 -11.73 4.73
N LEU A 107 -5.84 -10.63 4.50
CA LEU A 107 -6.31 -9.51 3.68
C LEU A 107 -6.20 -9.86 2.19
N PRO A 108 -7.28 -9.67 1.39
CA PRO A 108 -7.22 -9.87 -0.05
C PRO A 108 -6.22 -8.92 -0.72
N GLN A 109 -5.44 -9.41 -1.69
CA GLN A 109 -4.52 -8.57 -2.45
C GLN A 109 -5.22 -7.50 -3.28
N SER A 110 -6.50 -7.70 -3.60
CA SER A 110 -7.34 -6.72 -4.30
C SER A 110 -7.90 -5.62 -3.38
N LEU A 111 -7.70 -5.74 -2.06
CA LEU A 111 -8.16 -4.74 -1.11
C LEU A 111 -7.37 -3.45 -1.29
N ASN A 112 -8.06 -2.31 -1.27
CA ASN A 112 -7.44 -1.00 -1.26
C ASN A 112 -7.73 -0.28 0.06
N ILE A 113 -6.71 0.35 0.65
CA ILE A 113 -6.87 1.28 1.77
C ILE A 113 -7.00 2.68 1.18
N LEU A 114 -8.15 3.29 1.35
CA LEU A 114 -8.42 4.65 0.89
C LEU A 114 -7.76 5.68 1.79
N SER A 115 -7.82 5.44 3.10
CA SER A 115 -7.12 6.24 4.11
C SER A 115 -6.94 5.48 5.42
N ALA A 116 -5.92 5.84 6.19
CA ALA A 116 -5.76 5.38 7.56
C ALA A 116 -5.06 6.43 8.41
N SER A 117 -5.63 6.75 9.59
CA SER A 117 -5.09 7.78 10.49
C SER A 117 -5.53 7.54 11.93
N PHE A 118 -4.85 8.20 12.88
CA PHE A 118 -5.25 8.23 14.28
C PHE A 118 -5.94 9.55 14.61
N ARG A 119 -7.03 9.47 15.38
CA ARG A 119 -7.72 10.63 15.95
C ARG A 119 -8.12 10.31 17.40
N SER A 120 -7.67 11.10 18.36
CA SER A 120 -7.98 10.92 19.78
C SER A 120 -7.79 9.49 20.30
N GLY A 121 -6.71 8.81 19.86
CA GLY A 121 -6.42 7.43 20.27
C GLY A 121 -7.29 6.36 19.61
N VAL A 122 -8.04 6.67 18.57
CA VAL A 122 -8.77 5.71 17.73
C VAL A 122 -8.11 5.68 16.36
N GLY A 123 -7.83 4.47 15.84
CA GLY A 123 -7.41 4.26 14.46
C GLY A 123 -8.64 4.23 13.54
N TYR A 124 -8.68 5.10 12.56
CA TYR A 124 -9.70 5.10 11.51
C TYR A 124 -9.10 4.54 10.24
N ILE A 125 -9.68 3.46 9.72
CA ILE A 125 -9.24 2.79 8.49
C ILE A 125 -10.41 2.79 7.51
N ASP A 126 -10.23 3.41 6.36
CA ASP A 126 -11.22 3.38 5.28
C ASP A 126 -10.76 2.46 4.17
N LEU A 127 -11.54 1.41 3.91
CA LEU A 127 -11.30 0.39 2.90
C LEU A 127 -12.11 0.68 1.64
N GLY A 128 -11.53 0.39 0.47
CA GLY A 128 -12.24 0.55 -0.81
C GLY A 128 -13.31 -0.53 -1.06
N SER A 129 -13.27 -1.64 -0.30
CA SER A 129 -14.27 -2.71 -0.39
C SER A 129 -14.43 -3.43 0.95
N SER A 130 -15.61 -4.04 1.15
CA SER A 130 -15.90 -4.81 2.35
C SER A 130 -15.12 -6.13 2.41
N LEU A 131 -14.77 -6.56 3.62
CA LEU A 131 -14.20 -7.86 3.93
C LEU A 131 -15.26 -8.97 4.01
N SER A 132 -16.56 -8.64 3.96
CA SER A 132 -17.69 -9.58 4.12
C SER A 132 -17.76 -10.69 3.06
N LYS A 133 -16.95 -10.61 2.00
CA LYS A 133 -16.82 -11.70 1.01
C LYS A 133 -15.92 -12.84 1.50
N LEU A 134 -15.16 -12.62 2.56
CA LEU A 134 -14.35 -13.64 3.21
C LEU A 134 -15.23 -14.55 4.05
N SER A 135 -14.76 -15.76 4.34
CA SER A 135 -15.37 -16.56 5.40
C SER A 135 -15.22 -15.82 6.74
N ARG A 136 -16.16 -16.04 7.67
CA ARG A 136 -16.13 -15.31 8.96
C ARG A 136 -14.79 -15.48 9.71
N SER A 137 -14.20 -16.66 9.68
CA SER A 137 -12.89 -16.89 10.31
C SER A 137 -11.77 -16.08 9.62
N GLN A 138 -11.76 -16.02 8.30
CA GLN A 138 -10.80 -15.21 7.56
C GLN A 138 -11.02 -13.71 7.79
N GLU A 139 -12.28 -13.27 7.86
CA GLU A 139 -12.63 -11.87 8.15
C GLU A 139 -12.15 -11.46 9.54
N ILE A 140 -12.33 -12.33 10.56
CA ILE A 140 -11.81 -12.10 11.93
C ILE A 140 -10.28 -11.96 11.90
N LEU A 141 -9.56 -12.84 11.19
CA LEU A 141 -8.10 -12.72 11.07
C LEU A 141 -7.68 -11.44 10.33
N ALA A 142 -8.38 -11.07 9.26
CA ALA A 142 -8.13 -9.85 8.51
C ALA A 142 -8.32 -8.59 9.37
N VAL A 143 -9.43 -8.51 10.13
CA VAL A 143 -9.69 -7.44 11.09
C VAL A 143 -8.62 -7.43 12.19
N GLY A 144 -8.26 -8.59 12.71
CA GLY A 144 -7.18 -8.73 13.71
C GLY A 144 -5.84 -8.21 13.22
N GLN A 145 -5.45 -8.50 11.97
CA GLN A 145 -4.24 -7.95 11.36
C GLN A 145 -4.26 -6.41 11.33
N LEU A 146 -5.37 -5.81 10.92
CA LEU A 146 -5.52 -4.35 10.87
C LEU A 146 -5.44 -3.72 12.27
N VAL A 147 -6.17 -4.27 13.24
CA VAL A 147 -6.27 -3.73 14.60
C VAL A 147 -4.94 -3.83 15.33
N LEU A 148 -4.32 -5.02 15.33
CA LEU A 148 -3.07 -5.24 16.06
C LEU A 148 -1.89 -4.48 15.44
N THR A 149 -1.81 -4.43 14.10
CA THR A 149 -0.80 -3.61 13.43
C THR A 149 -1.00 -2.12 13.72
N SER A 150 -2.25 -1.63 13.73
CA SER A 150 -2.53 -0.24 14.10
C SER A 150 -2.10 0.10 15.51
N ARG A 151 -2.33 -0.82 16.48
CA ARG A 151 -1.85 -0.67 17.84
C ARG A 151 -0.33 -0.55 17.89
N ASP A 152 0.40 -1.41 17.18
CA ASP A 152 1.86 -1.41 17.19
C ASP A 152 2.45 -0.16 16.52
N VAL A 153 1.81 0.35 15.46
CA VAL A 153 2.14 1.68 14.90
C VAL A 153 1.89 2.78 15.92
N GLY A 154 0.76 2.73 16.62
CA GLY A 154 0.45 3.69 17.68
C GLY A 154 1.49 3.68 18.79
N ILE A 155 1.94 2.51 19.27
CA ILE A 155 3.02 2.38 20.26
C ILE A 155 4.29 3.07 19.76
N THR A 156 4.68 2.82 18.51
CA THR A 156 5.86 3.45 17.89
C THR A 156 5.73 4.97 17.82
N LEU A 157 4.51 5.49 17.66
CA LEU A 157 4.22 6.93 17.61
C LEU A 157 3.96 7.55 19.00
N GLY A 158 3.98 6.77 20.09
CA GLY A 158 3.63 7.23 21.44
C GLY A 158 2.12 7.51 21.60
N ILE A 159 1.27 6.91 20.79
CA ILE A 159 -0.19 7.07 20.83
C ILE A 159 -0.80 5.89 21.61
N ALA A 160 -1.55 6.18 22.66
CA ALA A 160 -2.36 5.19 23.36
C ALA A 160 -3.60 4.83 22.51
N VAL A 161 -3.48 3.77 21.69
CA VAL A 161 -4.57 3.29 20.83
C VAL A 161 -5.61 2.53 21.66
N ARG A 162 -6.83 3.07 21.72
CA ARG A 162 -7.96 2.47 22.44
C ARG A 162 -8.71 1.44 21.60
N GLY A 163 -8.69 1.61 20.27
CA GLY A 163 -9.35 0.72 19.33
C GLY A 163 -9.24 1.23 17.91
N VAL A 164 -9.80 0.48 16.99
CA VAL A 164 -9.84 0.78 15.56
C VAL A 164 -11.28 0.73 15.07
N GLU A 165 -11.65 1.69 14.24
CA GLU A 165 -12.91 1.76 13.53
C GLU A 165 -12.65 1.55 12.04
N ILE A 166 -13.37 0.61 11.42
CA ILE A 166 -13.20 0.24 10.03
C ILE A 166 -14.39 0.77 9.23
N ASN A 167 -14.10 1.56 8.22
CA ASN A 167 -15.07 2.09 7.27
C ASN A 167 -14.88 1.40 5.90
N VAL A 168 -15.93 1.39 5.10
CA VAL A 168 -15.90 0.97 3.70
C VAL A 168 -16.47 2.11 2.87
N ALA A 169 -15.64 2.70 2.02
CA ALA A 169 -16.00 3.86 1.20
C ALA A 169 -16.64 4.99 2.03
N GLY A 170 -16.06 5.29 3.20
CA GLY A 170 -16.50 6.32 4.12
C GLY A 170 -17.67 5.93 5.04
N VAL A 171 -18.21 4.71 4.92
CA VAL A 171 -19.33 4.24 5.75
C VAL A 171 -18.81 3.31 6.84
N THR A 172 -19.09 3.62 8.10
CA THR A 172 -18.70 2.81 9.26
C THR A 172 -19.31 1.39 9.17
N GLN A 173 -18.50 0.38 9.42
CA GLN A 173 -18.91 -1.03 9.39
C GLN A 173 -18.79 -1.67 10.77
N ASP A 174 -19.72 -2.55 11.07
CA ASP A 174 -19.59 -3.50 12.16
C ASP A 174 -18.59 -4.59 11.76
N SER A 175 -17.48 -4.69 12.48
CA SER A 175 -16.43 -5.67 12.20
C SER A 175 -16.62 -6.91 13.08
N PRO A 176 -16.42 -8.13 12.54
CA PRO A 176 -16.51 -9.36 13.32
C PRO A 176 -15.33 -9.48 14.27
N ILE A 177 -15.64 -9.90 15.50
CA ILE A 177 -14.66 -10.21 16.53
C ILE A 177 -14.79 -11.69 16.96
N PRO A 178 -13.76 -12.27 17.56
CA PRO A 178 -13.83 -13.62 18.14
C PRO A 178 -15.01 -13.75 19.12
N GLY A 179 -15.64 -14.93 19.15
CA GLY A 179 -16.81 -15.17 20.01
C GLY A 179 -18.15 -14.84 19.35
N GLY A 180 -18.19 -14.63 18.03
CA GLY A 180 -19.44 -14.55 17.25
C GLY A 180 -20.13 -13.17 17.26
N ARG A 181 -19.54 -12.16 17.90
CA ARG A 181 -20.08 -10.79 17.97
C ARG A 181 -19.51 -9.92 16.84
N ASN A 182 -20.12 -8.76 16.67
CA ASN A 182 -19.58 -7.67 15.85
C ASN A 182 -19.42 -6.41 16.73
N ALA A 183 -18.51 -5.51 16.33
CA ALA A 183 -18.29 -4.25 17.00
C ALA A 183 -17.90 -3.16 16.00
N VAL A 184 -18.33 -1.93 16.23
CA VAL A 184 -17.90 -0.74 15.48
C VAL A 184 -16.48 -0.37 15.89
N LEU A 185 -16.23 -0.26 17.19
CA LEU A 185 -14.89 -0.01 17.74
C LEU A 185 -14.29 -1.35 18.18
N VAL A 186 -13.26 -1.77 17.50
CA VAL A 186 -12.57 -3.05 17.71
C VAL A 186 -11.27 -2.82 18.45
N THR A 187 -10.98 -3.62 19.48
CA THR A 187 -9.87 -3.39 20.39
C THR A 187 -8.79 -4.49 20.31
N TYR A 188 -7.61 -4.22 20.84
CA TYR A 188 -6.58 -5.23 21.02
C TYR A 188 -7.06 -6.45 21.83
N ALA A 189 -7.83 -6.19 22.90
CA ALA A 189 -8.32 -7.25 23.79
C ALA A 189 -9.18 -8.29 23.08
N ASP A 190 -9.88 -7.88 22.00
CA ASP A 190 -10.71 -8.77 21.21
C ASP A 190 -9.90 -9.84 20.46
N PHE A 191 -8.64 -9.52 20.10
CA PHE A 191 -7.79 -10.39 19.27
C PHE A 191 -6.57 -10.97 19.98
N GLN A 192 -6.27 -10.57 21.21
CA GLN A 192 -5.05 -11.01 21.92
C GLN A 192 -4.92 -12.55 22.02
N ARG A 193 -6.06 -13.28 22.07
CA ARG A 193 -6.08 -14.76 22.12
C ARG A 193 -5.73 -15.42 20.80
N LEU A 194 -5.73 -14.68 19.70
CA LEU A 194 -5.34 -15.18 18.39
C LEU A 194 -3.86 -14.97 18.12
N LEU A 195 -3.15 -14.23 18.98
CA LEU A 195 -1.71 -14.06 18.88
C LEU A 195 -1.02 -15.38 19.27
N ASN A 196 -0.05 -15.76 18.45
CA ASN A 196 0.88 -16.82 18.79
C ASN A 196 1.81 -16.27 19.89
N SER A 197 1.85 -16.94 21.03
CA SER A 197 2.67 -16.59 22.22
C SER A 197 4.06 -17.19 22.11
#